data_ea3367ab9469364eca2c403f107ae7be
#
_entry.id   ea3367ab9469364eca2c403f107ae7be
#
_cell.length_a   1.000
_cell.length_b   1.000
_cell.length_c   1.000
_cell.angle_alpha   90.00
_cell.angle_beta   90.00
_cell.angle_gamma   90.00
#
_symmetry.space_group_name_H-M   'P 1'
#
loop_
_entity.id
_entity.type
_entity.pdbx_description
1 polymer ?
#
loop_
_entity_poly.entity_id
_entity_poly.type
_entity_poly.pdbx_seq_one_letter_code
_entity_poly.pdbx_strand_id
1 'polypeptide(L)'
;AYFVTTGKVEQEIAINELGYSEKTAPITGFARWDVLEDKQRPNEKFILLMPTWRSWLEEVSDNQFLTSDYYNRYSSLLQSPRLNQILKDTNTRLIFYIHPKFAGYIDNFKSAVSSRVAYIPFGKIPLNELMMRCSMLITDYSSVCWDVYYMDKPVLFYQFDYDKYNQAHGSYINMETDLFGNRSTTEDALLNDVEYFANNGFVENEIDRLNAPKYFEYRDNNNSKRIYDFLKNNNY
;
A
#
# COMPACT_ATOMS: atom_id res chain seq x y z
N ALA A 1 -8.78 6.79 -27.20
CA ALA A 1 -7.88 6.42 -26.10
C ALA A 1 -8.35 5.10 -25.48
N TYR A 2 -7.42 4.29 -24.98
CA TYR A 2 -7.72 3.06 -24.25
C TYR A 2 -7.30 3.22 -22.80
N PHE A 3 -8.03 2.53 -21.90
CA PHE A 3 -7.75 2.47 -20.48
C PHE A 3 -7.59 1.01 -20.07
N VAL A 4 -6.37 0.55 -19.84
CA VAL A 4 -6.12 -0.84 -19.44
C VAL A 4 -6.56 -1.05 -17.99
N THR A 5 -7.25 -2.15 -17.73
CA THR A 5 -7.79 -2.51 -16.42
C THR A 5 -7.25 -3.85 -15.93
N THR A 6 -7.32 -4.08 -14.64
CA THR A 6 -6.73 -5.25 -13.99
C THR A 6 -7.75 -6.38 -13.78
N GLY A 7 -9.01 -6.03 -13.64
CA GLY A 7 -10.12 -6.96 -13.41
C GLY A 7 -11.47 -6.28 -13.61
N LYS A 8 -12.52 -7.01 -13.32
CA LYS A 8 -13.91 -6.54 -13.54
C LYS A 8 -14.26 -5.30 -12.77
N VAL A 9 -13.85 -5.19 -11.51
CA VAL A 9 -14.14 -4.02 -10.66
C VAL A 9 -13.56 -2.75 -11.27
N GLU A 10 -12.30 -2.76 -11.70
CA GLU A 10 -11.69 -1.59 -12.33
C GLU A 10 -12.29 -1.29 -13.69
N GLN A 11 -12.65 -2.31 -14.47
CA GLN A 11 -13.33 -2.13 -15.75
C GLN A 11 -14.72 -1.47 -15.57
N GLU A 12 -15.50 -1.89 -14.57
CA GLU A 12 -16.79 -1.30 -14.24
C GLU A 12 -16.63 0.17 -13.82
N ILE A 13 -15.63 0.51 -13.03
CA ILE A 13 -15.29 1.90 -12.68
C ILE A 13 -14.95 2.69 -13.96
N ALA A 14 -14.12 2.14 -14.84
CA ALA A 14 -13.74 2.80 -16.07
C ALA A 14 -14.95 3.08 -16.98
N ILE A 15 -15.92 2.16 -17.03
CA ILE A 15 -17.13 2.31 -17.83
C ILE A 15 -18.11 3.29 -17.18
N ASN A 16 -18.42 3.12 -15.90
CA ASN A 16 -19.49 3.84 -15.24
C ASN A 16 -19.10 5.27 -14.82
N GLU A 17 -17.84 5.46 -14.42
CA GLU A 17 -17.36 6.72 -13.84
C GLU A 17 -16.46 7.52 -14.79
N LEU A 18 -15.70 6.84 -15.68
CA LEU A 18 -14.74 7.50 -16.54
C LEU A 18 -15.19 7.60 -18.01
N GLY A 19 -16.37 7.03 -18.36
CA GLY A 19 -16.97 7.15 -19.69
C GLY A 19 -16.32 6.28 -20.78
N TYR A 20 -15.57 5.25 -20.40
CA TYR A 20 -15.07 4.25 -21.33
C TYR A 20 -16.17 3.25 -21.70
N SER A 21 -15.91 2.45 -22.72
CA SER A 21 -16.75 1.29 -23.07
C SER A 21 -15.95 0.00 -22.79
N GLU A 22 -16.64 -1.13 -22.74
CA GLU A 22 -15.98 -2.43 -22.59
C GLU A 22 -14.87 -2.66 -23.67
N LYS A 23 -15.12 -2.15 -24.90
CA LYS A 23 -14.13 -2.23 -26.00
C LYS A 23 -12.90 -1.33 -25.79
N THR A 24 -13.05 -0.24 -25.05
CA THR A 24 -11.97 0.72 -24.81
C THR A 24 -11.35 0.63 -23.42
N ALA A 25 -11.94 -0.21 -22.55
CA ALA A 25 -11.40 -0.57 -21.24
C ALA A 25 -11.10 -2.08 -21.14
N PRO A 26 -10.10 -2.60 -21.90
CA PRO A 26 -9.78 -4.02 -21.89
C PRO A 26 -9.20 -4.47 -20.54
N ILE A 27 -9.56 -5.66 -20.09
CA ILE A 27 -8.92 -6.32 -18.96
C ILE A 27 -7.65 -6.99 -19.47
N THR A 28 -6.49 -6.44 -19.14
CA THR A 28 -5.17 -6.94 -19.55
C THR A 28 -4.23 -7.19 -18.38
N GLY A 29 -4.54 -6.60 -17.21
CA GLY A 29 -3.58 -6.41 -16.14
C GLY A 29 -2.61 -5.25 -16.42
N PHE A 30 -1.82 -4.85 -15.44
CA PHE A 30 -0.81 -3.80 -15.59
C PHE A 30 0.53 -4.38 -15.99
N ALA A 31 1.18 -3.78 -17.01
CA ALA A 31 2.51 -4.17 -17.48
C ALA A 31 3.56 -4.21 -16.35
N ARG A 32 3.48 -3.28 -15.38
CA ARG A 32 4.40 -3.23 -14.24
C ARG A 32 4.33 -4.45 -13.32
N TRP A 33 3.25 -5.22 -13.37
CA TRP A 33 3.09 -6.42 -12.54
C TRP A 33 3.81 -7.65 -13.11
N ASP A 34 4.22 -7.63 -14.36
CA ASP A 34 4.95 -8.75 -14.96
C ASP A 34 6.33 -9.02 -14.30
N VAL A 35 6.86 -8.03 -13.59
CA VAL A 35 8.14 -8.12 -12.87
C VAL A 35 7.98 -8.28 -11.36
N LEU A 36 6.73 -8.26 -10.86
CA LEU A 36 6.46 -8.44 -9.44
C LEU A 36 6.52 -9.93 -9.08
N GLU A 37 7.28 -10.23 -8.07
CA GLU A 37 7.41 -11.56 -7.48
C GLU A 37 7.64 -11.46 -5.98
N ASP A 38 7.23 -12.47 -5.23
CA ASP A 38 7.57 -12.51 -3.81
C ASP A 38 9.05 -12.89 -3.61
N LYS A 39 9.85 -11.90 -3.19
CA LYS A 39 11.27 -12.03 -2.85
C LYS A 39 11.52 -12.03 -1.35
N GLN A 40 10.49 -12.32 -0.55
CA GLN A 40 10.62 -12.38 0.89
C GLN A 40 11.65 -13.46 1.28
N ARG A 41 12.50 -13.12 2.25
CA ARG A 41 13.47 -14.06 2.80
C ARG A 41 13.08 -14.46 4.21
N PRO A 42 13.04 -15.75 4.54
CA PRO A 42 12.59 -16.22 5.87
C PRO A 42 13.32 -15.57 7.05
N ASN A 43 14.60 -15.21 6.85
CA ASN A 43 15.45 -14.62 7.90
C ASN A 43 15.51 -13.08 7.86
N GLU A 44 14.81 -12.42 6.92
CA GLU A 44 14.83 -10.97 6.73
C GLU A 44 13.40 -10.40 6.72
N LYS A 45 12.59 -10.79 7.68
CA LYS A 45 11.20 -10.32 7.77
C LYS A 45 11.14 -8.83 8.07
N PHE A 46 10.41 -8.08 7.25
CA PHE A 46 10.11 -6.69 7.57
C PHE A 46 8.72 -6.25 7.10
N ILE A 47 8.17 -5.32 7.85
CA ILE A 47 6.93 -4.61 7.54
C ILE A 47 7.32 -3.33 6.81
N LEU A 48 6.72 -3.07 5.65
CA LEU A 48 6.85 -1.78 4.95
C LEU A 48 5.73 -0.85 5.41
N LEU A 49 6.09 0.25 6.06
CA LEU A 49 5.16 1.33 6.42
C LEU A 49 5.31 2.45 5.40
N MET A 50 4.28 2.64 4.58
CA MET A 50 4.29 3.63 3.49
C MET A 50 3.00 4.45 3.49
N PRO A 51 2.95 5.57 4.23
CA PRO A 51 1.79 6.45 4.25
C PRO A 51 1.71 7.33 3.01
N THR A 52 0.49 7.63 2.60
CA THR A 52 0.19 8.60 1.54
C THR A 52 0.40 10.03 2.05
N TRP A 53 0.87 10.91 1.17
CA TRP A 53 0.91 12.34 1.49
C TRP A 53 -0.49 12.92 1.63
N ARG A 54 -0.59 14.07 2.30
CA ARG A 54 -1.84 14.82 2.48
C ARG A 54 -1.76 16.14 1.72
N SER A 55 -2.70 16.37 0.79
CA SER A 55 -2.72 17.60 -0.02
C SER A 55 -2.79 18.87 0.83
N TRP A 56 -3.50 18.82 1.96
CA TRP A 56 -3.61 19.93 2.89
C TRP A 56 -2.37 20.17 3.78
N LEU A 57 -1.35 19.34 3.66
CA LEU A 57 -0.04 19.50 4.29
C LEU A 57 1.06 19.80 3.26
N GLU A 58 0.70 20.00 2.00
CA GLU A 58 1.63 20.44 0.98
C GLU A 58 1.89 21.94 1.15
N GLU A 59 3.14 22.35 1.09
CA GLU A 59 3.57 23.77 1.19
C GLU A 59 3.20 24.49 2.50
N VAL A 60 2.88 23.74 3.56
CA VAL A 60 2.71 24.34 4.90
C VAL A 60 4.07 24.62 5.55
N SER A 61 4.08 25.46 6.60
CA SER A 61 5.29 25.67 7.39
C SER A 61 5.68 24.40 8.16
N ASP A 62 6.98 24.28 8.51
CA ASP A 62 7.48 23.16 9.31
C ASP A 62 6.69 22.99 10.63
N ASN A 63 6.37 24.10 11.28
CA ASN A 63 5.58 24.04 12.52
C ASN A 63 4.18 23.47 12.28
N GLN A 64 3.52 23.82 11.20
CA GLN A 64 2.20 23.27 10.86
C GLN A 64 2.29 21.77 10.52
N PHE A 65 3.33 21.35 9.81
CA PHE A 65 3.55 19.93 9.54
C PHE A 65 3.81 19.15 10.83
N LEU A 66 4.75 19.61 11.66
CA LEU A 66 5.17 18.93 12.89
C LEU A 66 4.11 18.92 14.01
N THR A 67 3.07 19.77 13.90
CA THR A 67 1.91 19.76 14.82
C THR A 67 0.68 19.09 14.21
N SER A 68 0.77 18.57 12.99
CA SER A 68 -0.36 17.91 12.30
C SER A 68 -0.70 16.55 12.90
N ASP A 69 -1.96 16.13 12.73
CA ASP A 69 -2.39 14.77 13.07
C ASP A 69 -1.57 13.71 12.33
N TYR A 70 -1.25 13.95 11.05
CA TYR A 70 -0.43 13.06 10.25
C TYR A 70 0.93 12.80 10.92
N TYR A 71 1.65 13.87 11.26
CA TYR A 71 2.96 13.74 11.91
C TYR A 71 2.83 13.07 13.29
N ASN A 72 1.88 13.51 14.10
CA ASN A 72 1.68 13.01 15.46
C ASN A 72 1.33 11.51 15.47
N ARG A 73 0.40 11.07 14.60
CA ARG A 73 -0.02 9.66 14.53
C ARG A 73 1.10 8.74 14.08
N TYR A 74 1.82 9.09 13.01
CA TYR A 74 2.93 8.26 12.56
C TYR A 74 4.15 8.34 13.50
N SER A 75 4.42 9.47 14.12
CA SER A 75 5.46 9.58 15.14
C SER A 75 5.13 8.74 16.38
N SER A 76 3.87 8.77 16.86
CA SER A 76 3.41 7.91 17.96
C SER A 76 3.63 6.44 17.63
N LEU A 77 3.17 6.00 16.48
CA LEU A 77 3.33 4.61 16.02
C LEU A 77 4.81 4.19 15.97
N LEU A 78 5.67 5.00 15.32
CA LEU A 78 7.10 4.70 15.18
C LEU A 78 7.87 4.70 16.50
N GLN A 79 7.36 5.41 17.52
CA GLN A 79 7.92 5.48 18.86
C GLN A 79 7.23 4.55 19.86
N SER A 80 6.21 3.81 19.43
CA SER A 80 5.42 2.94 20.30
C SER A 80 6.27 1.84 20.96
N PRO A 81 6.31 1.78 22.30
CA PRO A 81 6.96 0.68 23.02
C PRO A 81 6.35 -0.67 22.66
N ARG A 82 5.03 -0.71 22.42
CA ARG A 82 4.32 -1.94 22.02
C ARG A 82 4.76 -2.39 20.63
N LEU A 83 4.86 -1.50 19.64
CA LEU A 83 5.41 -1.85 18.32
C LEU A 83 6.82 -2.42 18.45
N ASN A 84 7.68 -1.74 19.22
CA ASN A 84 9.06 -2.20 19.42
C ASN A 84 9.13 -3.60 20.04
N GLN A 85 8.24 -3.91 21.00
CA GLN A 85 8.16 -5.22 21.61
C GLN A 85 7.71 -6.30 20.60
N ILE A 86 6.65 -6.02 19.81
CA ILE A 86 6.20 -6.94 18.74
C ILE A 86 7.32 -7.24 17.76
N LEU A 87 8.01 -6.20 17.26
CA LEU A 87 9.13 -6.35 16.33
C LEU A 87 10.28 -7.19 16.91
N LYS A 88 10.50 -7.09 18.21
CA LYS A 88 11.53 -7.83 18.93
C LYS A 88 11.17 -9.30 19.09
N ASP A 89 9.97 -9.59 19.56
CA ASP A 89 9.49 -10.93 19.87
C ASP A 89 9.34 -11.79 18.61
N THR A 90 8.97 -11.17 17.49
CA THR A 90 8.79 -11.83 16.20
C THR A 90 10.03 -11.79 15.29
N ASN A 91 11.13 -11.25 15.78
CA ASN A 91 12.36 -11.00 15.00
C ASN A 91 12.09 -10.28 13.65
N THR A 92 11.20 -9.32 13.67
CA THR A 92 10.79 -8.54 12.50
C THR A 92 11.40 -7.14 12.55
N ARG A 93 11.56 -6.49 11.42
CA ARG A 93 11.91 -5.07 11.27
C ARG A 93 10.73 -4.28 10.73
N LEU A 94 10.75 -2.97 10.90
CA LEU A 94 9.85 -2.05 10.20
C LEU A 94 10.70 -1.11 9.36
N ILE A 95 10.31 -0.93 8.10
CA ILE A 95 10.90 0.05 7.19
C ILE A 95 9.87 1.15 6.98
N PHE A 96 10.18 2.36 7.43
CA PHE A 96 9.40 3.55 7.15
C PHE A 96 9.90 4.19 5.87
N TYR A 97 9.01 4.26 4.86
CA TYR A 97 9.26 4.85 3.56
C TYR A 97 8.28 5.99 3.33
N ILE A 98 8.73 7.21 3.58
CA ILE A 98 7.89 8.40 3.46
C ILE A 98 7.67 8.80 1.99
N HIS A 99 6.49 9.34 1.70
CA HIS A 99 6.18 9.84 0.37
C HIS A 99 7.15 10.96 -0.07
N PRO A 100 7.54 11.04 -1.37
CA PRO A 100 8.49 12.02 -1.88
C PRO A 100 8.21 13.47 -1.47
N LYS A 101 6.94 13.88 -1.47
CA LYS A 101 6.52 15.24 -1.08
C LYS A 101 6.87 15.60 0.37
N PHE A 102 7.02 14.59 1.24
CA PHE A 102 7.38 14.77 2.64
C PHE A 102 8.79 14.27 2.96
N ALA A 103 9.61 14.00 1.94
CA ALA A 103 10.95 13.46 2.14
C ALA A 103 11.84 14.34 3.03
N GLY A 104 11.66 15.66 3.01
CA GLY A 104 12.39 16.60 3.87
C GLY A 104 12.12 16.41 5.36
N TYR A 105 11.02 15.78 5.74
CA TYR A 105 10.64 15.56 7.13
C TYR A 105 11.05 14.19 7.69
N ILE A 106 11.72 13.33 6.90
CA ILE A 106 12.04 11.97 7.34
C ILE A 106 12.88 11.94 8.63
N ASP A 107 13.76 12.92 8.81
CA ASP A 107 14.61 13.00 10.01
C ASP A 107 13.82 13.37 11.26
N ASN A 108 12.71 14.07 11.13
CA ASN A 108 11.83 14.42 12.25
C ASN A 108 11.09 13.20 12.82
N PHE A 109 10.89 12.16 12.00
CA PHE A 109 10.29 10.89 12.45
C PHE A 109 11.29 9.96 13.14
N LYS A 110 12.60 10.19 12.98
CA LYS A 110 13.62 9.33 13.59
C LYS A 110 13.52 9.33 15.10
N SER A 111 13.50 8.13 15.65
CA SER A 111 13.45 7.89 17.08
C SER A 111 14.57 6.96 17.51
N ALA A 112 15.12 7.19 18.70
CA ALA A 112 16.08 6.29 19.32
C ALA A 112 15.41 5.09 20.04
N VAL A 113 14.07 5.01 20.04
CA VAL A 113 13.32 3.98 20.79
C VAL A 113 13.55 2.59 20.27
N SER A 114 13.76 2.43 18.94
CA SER A 114 13.90 1.10 18.36
C SER A 114 14.98 1.03 17.30
N SER A 115 15.97 0.15 17.48
CA SER A 115 16.92 -0.23 16.45
C SER A 115 16.33 -1.12 15.34
N ARG A 116 15.05 -1.53 15.48
CA ARG A 116 14.35 -2.36 14.50
C ARG A 116 13.55 -1.56 13.49
N VAL A 117 13.46 -0.24 13.67
CA VAL A 117 12.84 0.67 12.72
C VAL A 117 13.94 1.31 11.85
N ALA A 118 13.84 1.11 10.55
CA ALA A 118 14.72 1.74 9.57
C ALA A 118 13.97 2.81 8.78
N TYR A 119 14.61 3.93 8.53
CA TYR A 119 14.08 5.07 7.77
C TYR A 119 14.80 5.13 6.43
N ILE A 120 14.09 4.88 5.33
CA ILE A 120 14.67 4.85 3.99
C ILE A 120 14.21 6.10 3.25
N PRO A 121 15.15 7.00 2.88
CA PRO A 121 14.85 8.15 2.03
C PRO A 121 14.34 7.69 0.66
N PHE A 122 13.45 8.48 0.09
CA PHE A 122 12.94 8.25 -1.26
C PHE A 122 14.09 8.13 -2.28
N GLY A 123 13.97 7.14 -3.17
CA GLY A 123 14.93 6.90 -4.26
C GLY A 123 16.21 6.15 -3.85
N LYS A 124 16.46 5.90 -2.54
CA LYS A 124 17.65 5.16 -2.10
C LYS A 124 17.55 3.66 -2.44
N ILE A 125 16.37 3.10 -2.37
CA ILE A 125 16.03 1.73 -2.80
C ILE A 125 14.80 1.84 -3.69
N PRO A 126 14.76 1.16 -4.85
CA PRO A 126 13.55 1.12 -5.67
C PRO A 126 12.36 0.60 -4.88
N LEU A 127 11.19 1.27 -5.00
CA LEU A 127 10.01 0.90 -4.23
C LEU A 127 9.52 -0.52 -4.53
N ASN A 128 9.55 -0.95 -5.79
CA ASN A 128 9.19 -2.31 -6.18
C ASN A 128 10.07 -3.37 -5.48
N GLU A 129 11.35 -3.10 -5.28
CA GLU A 129 12.26 -3.97 -4.51
C GLU A 129 11.81 -4.10 -3.05
N LEU A 130 11.40 -2.99 -2.41
CA LEU A 130 10.88 -3.01 -1.04
C LEU A 130 9.56 -3.79 -0.98
N MET A 131 8.64 -3.57 -1.92
CA MET A 131 7.36 -4.28 -1.98
C MET A 131 7.55 -5.79 -2.22
N MET A 132 8.43 -6.18 -3.14
CA MET A 132 8.73 -7.59 -3.40
C MET A 132 9.36 -8.30 -2.19
N ARG A 133 10.13 -7.59 -1.38
CA ARG A 133 10.84 -8.16 -0.22
C ARG A 133 10.10 -8.03 1.10
N CYS A 134 9.13 -7.11 1.24
CA CYS A 134 8.39 -6.96 2.49
C CYS A 134 7.56 -8.21 2.80
N SER A 135 7.32 -8.43 4.08
CA SER A 135 6.40 -9.49 4.56
C SER A 135 4.96 -9.01 4.63
N MET A 136 4.76 -7.70 4.84
CA MET A 136 3.47 -7.06 4.96
C MET A 136 3.61 -5.57 4.64
N LEU A 137 2.55 -4.95 4.13
CA LEU A 137 2.43 -3.50 3.96
C LEU A 137 1.50 -2.91 5.02
N ILE A 138 1.92 -1.82 5.63
CA ILE A 138 1.02 -0.89 6.33
C ILE A 138 0.96 0.39 5.48
N THR A 139 -0.23 0.77 5.07
CA THR A 139 -0.47 2.00 4.31
C THR A 139 -1.78 2.66 4.77
N ASP A 140 -2.30 3.59 4.00
CA ASP A 140 -3.56 4.26 4.29
C ASP A 140 -4.46 4.37 3.03
N TYR A 141 -4.05 5.18 2.04
CA TYR A 141 -4.81 5.44 0.80
C TYR A 141 -3.97 5.21 -0.46
N SER A 142 -2.78 4.66 -0.33
CA SER A 142 -1.83 4.53 -1.44
C SER A 142 -2.19 3.37 -2.36
N SER A 143 -2.14 3.63 -3.67
CA SER A 143 -2.34 2.61 -4.71
C SER A 143 -1.29 1.49 -4.72
N VAL A 144 -0.18 1.65 -4.00
CA VAL A 144 0.83 0.56 -3.84
C VAL A 144 0.27 -0.66 -3.11
N CYS A 145 -0.84 -0.51 -2.40
CA CYS A 145 -1.54 -1.63 -1.77
C CYS A 145 -1.92 -2.71 -2.79
N TRP A 146 -2.30 -2.32 -4.01
CA TRP A 146 -2.64 -3.25 -5.08
C TRP A 146 -1.44 -4.07 -5.57
N ASP A 147 -0.26 -3.45 -5.65
CA ASP A 147 0.97 -4.14 -6.04
C ASP A 147 1.38 -5.20 -4.99
N VAL A 148 1.19 -4.90 -3.70
CA VAL A 148 1.48 -5.83 -2.60
C VAL A 148 0.44 -6.94 -2.51
N TYR A 149 -0.84 -6.61 -2.66
CA TYR A 149 -1.94 -7.57 -2.71
C TYR A 149 -1.83 -8.51 -3.91
N TYR A 150 -1.36 -8.01 -5.05
CA TYR A 150 -1.08 -8.85 -6.23
C TYR A 150 -0.06 -9.96 -5.94
N MET A 151 0.82 -9.78 -4.96
CA MET A 151 1.82 -10.76 -4.53
C MET A 151 1.37 -11.64 -3.35
N ASP A 152 0.07 -11.70 -3.03
CA ASP A 152 -0.52 -12.47 -1.91
C ASP A 152 0.07 -12.11 -0.54
N LYS A 153 0.38 -10.83 -0.31
CA LYS A 153 0.93 -10.35 0.96
C LYS A 153 -0.10 -9.55 1.73
N PRO A 154 -0.14 -9.68 3.06
CA PRO A 154 -1.06 -8.91 3.88
C PRO A 154 -0.89 -7.41 3.72
N VAL A 155 -2.01 -6.68 3.70
CA VAL A 155 -2.05 -5.23 3.71
C VAL A 155 -2.89 -4.76 4.89
N LEU A 156 -2.37 -3.82 5.68
CA LEU A 156 -3.10 -3.15 6.73
C LEU A 156 -3.30 -1.68 6.36
N PHE A 157 -4.51 -1.18 6.59
CA PHE A 157 -4.88 0.18 6.28
C PHE A 157 -5.04 1.00 7.56
N TYR A 158 -4.14 1.97 7.81
CA TYR A 158 -4.18 2.87 8.95
C TYR A 158 -4.82 4.20 8.56
N GLN A 159 -6.15 4.29 8.69
CA GLN A 159 -7.00 5.37 8.16
C GLN A 159 -7.62 6.23 9.28
N PHE A 160 -6.79 6.84 10.11
CA PHE A 160 -7.21 7.67 11.26
C PHE A 160 -7.88 9.00 10.85
N ASP A 161 -7.69 9.44 9.61
CA ASP A 161 -8.21 10.71 9.06
C ASP A 161 -9.11 10.51 7.83
N TYR A 162 -9.81 9.36 7.78
CA TYR A 162 -10.59 8.92 6.62
C TYR A 162 -11.57 9.98 6.12
N ASP A 163 -12.40 10.57 7.00
CA ASP A 163 -13.41 11.55 6.60
C ASP A 163 -12.78 12.74 5.89
N LYS A 164 -11.68 13.27 6.44
CA LYS A 164 -10.96 14.40 5.86
C LYS A 164 -10.31 14.02 4.53
N TYR A 165 -9.73 12.82 4.44
CA TYR A 165 -9.11 12.34 3.20
C TYR A 165 -10.15 12.15 2.12
N ASN A 166 -11.27 11.49 2.43
CA ASN A 166 -12.36 11.24 1.50
C ASN A 166 -13.01 12.53 1.00
N GLN A 167 -13.19 13.52 1.89
CA GLN A 167 -13.69 14.84 1.50
C GLN A 167 -12.74 15.57 0.52
N ALA A 168 -11.43 15.41 0.70
CA ALA A 168 -10.42 16.11 -0.11
C ALA A 168 -10.15 15.44 -1.47
N HIS A 169 -10.22 14.11 -1.54
CA HIS A 169 -9.79 13.32 -2.70
C HIS A 169 -10.88 12.43 -3.28
N GLY A 170 -11.79 11.92 -2.45
CA GLY A 170 -12.75 10.89 -2.84
C GLY A 170 -12.11 9.53 -3.12
N SER A 171 -12.96 8.57 -3.48
CA SER A 171 -12.55 7.24 -3.95
C SER A 171 -13.65 6.64 -4.81
N TYR A 172 -13.29 5.89 -5.84
CA TYR A 172 -14.24 5.12 -6.66
C TYR A 172 -14.69 3.82 -5.97
N ILE A 173 -13.99 3.37 -4.93
CA ILE A 173 -14.39 2.24 -4.10
C ILE A 173 -14.74 2.74 -2.69
N ASN A 174 -15.64 2.08 -2.01
CA ASN A 174 -15.90 2.37 -0.61
C ASN A 174 -14.75 1.80 0.24
N MET A 175 -13.88 2.70 0.73
CA MET A 175 -12.71 2.30 1.53
C MET A 175 -13.06 1.79 2.94
N GLU A 176 -14.32 1.80 3.33
CA GLU A 176 -14.76 1.21 4.60
C GLU A 176 -15.22 -0.24 4.44
N THR A 177 -15.76 -0.60 3.27
CA THR A 177 -16.39 -1.90 3.04
C THR A 177 -15.73 -2.73 1.94
N ASP A 178 -15.06 -2.10 0.98
CA ASP A 178 -14.62 -2.75 -0.26
C ASP A 178 -13.10 -2.92 -0.32
N LEU A 179 -12.37 -2.55 0.75
CA LEU A 179 -10.95 -2.84 0.83
C LEU A 179 -10.71 -4.34 1.12
N PHE A 180 -9.60 -4.81 0.61
CA PHE A 180 -8.97 -6.05 1.06
C PHE A 180 -8.04 -5.75 2.25
N GLY A 181 -7.84 -6.70 3.14
CA GLY A 181 -7.03 -6.52 4.35
C GLY A 181 -7.74 -5.74 5.46
N ASN A 182 -7.07 -5.59 6.60
CA ASN A 182 -7.66 -5.03 7.79
C ASN A 182 -7.55 -3.51 7.81
N ARG A 183 -8.64 -2.83 8.16
CA ARG A 183 -8.72 -1.38 8.32
C ARG A 183 -8.72 -1.00 9.80
N SER A 184 -7.83 -0.11 10.18
CA SER A 184 -7.71 0.43 11.54
C SER A 184 -7.75 1.95 11.54
N THR A 185 -8.49 2.54 12.47
CA THR A 185 -8.56 3.99 12.69
C THR A 185 -7.80 4.43 13.94
N THR A 186 -7.36 3.48 14.75
CA THR A 186 -6.59 3.73 15.99
C THR A 186 -5.27 2.95 15.95
N GLU A 187 -4.28 3.46 16.69
CA GLU A 187 -2.97 2.80 16.81
C GLU A 187 -3.11 1.43 17.48
N ASP A 188 -3.93 1.31 18.52
CA ASP A 188 -4.12 0.04 19.22
C ASP A 188 -4.73 -1.05 18.33
N ALA A 189 -5.73 -0.72 17.51
CA ALA A 189 -6.30 -1.65 16.56
C ALA A 189 -5.27 -2.08 15.53
N LEU A 190 -4.51 -1.14 14.97
CA LEU A 190 -3.43 -1.44 14.04
C LEU A 190 -2.38 -2.37 14.68
N LEU A 191 -1.96 -2.10 15.91
CA LEU A 191 -0.95 -2.91 16.60
C LEU A 191 -1.47 -4.31 16.93
N ASN A 192 -2.76 -4.50 17.17
CA ASN A 192 -3.36 -5.84 17.30
C ASN A 192 -3.21 -6.63 16.00
N ASP A 193 -3.50 -6.01 14.85
CA ASP A 193 -3.35 -6.65 13.55
C ASP A 193 -1.87 -6.94 13.23
N VAL A 194 -0.96 -6.00 13.50
CA VAL A 194 0.48 -6.20 13.32
C VAL A 194 0.97 -7.39 14.13
N GLU A 195 0.57 -7.48 15.40
CA GLU A 195 0.93 -8.57 16.29
C GLU A 195 0.39 -9.92 15.80
N TYR A 196 -0.86 -9.93 15.34
CA TYR A 196 -1.48 -11.13 14.77
C TYR A 196 -0.71 -11.63 13.54
N PHE A 197 -0.48 -10.79 12.54
CA PHE A 197 0.21 -11.20 11.31
C PHE A 197 1.67 -11.59 11.57
N ALA A 198 2.37 -10.86 12.43
CA ALA A 198 3.77 -11.16 12.76
C ALA A 198 3.93 -12.52 13.46
N ASN A 199 3.00 -12.88 14.36
CA ASN A 199 2.98 -14.18 15.03
C ASN A 199 2.49 -15.33 14.13
N ASN A 200 1.72 -15.04 13.08
CA ASN A 200 1.18 -16.02 12.13
C ASN A 200 1.94 -16.06 10.79
N GLY A 201 3.20 -15.63 10.77
CA GLY A 201 4.09 -15.80 9.62
C GLY A 201 3.77 -14.89 8.44
N PHE A 202 2.98 -13.81 8.62
CA PHE A 202 2.56 -12.87 7.58
C PHE A 202 1.78 -13.53 6.44
N VAL A 203 0.92 -14.48 6.77
CA VAL A 203 0.04 -15.11 5.80
C VAL A 203 -1.19 -14.24 5.59
N GLU A 204 -1.49 -13.94 4.33
CA GLU A 204 -2.71 -13.21 3.95
C GLU A 204 -3.97 -13.93 4.44
N ASN A 205 -4.98 -13.16 4.82
CA ASN A 205 -6.28 -13.71 5.23
C ASN A 205 -6.92 -14.50 4.08
N GLU A 206 -7.58 -15.62 4.40
CA GLU A 206 -8.24 -16.45 3.40
C GLU A 206 -9.32 -15.68 2.62
N ILE A 207 -10.09 -14.83 3.30
CA ILE A 207 -11.14 -14.02 2.66
C ILE A 207 -10.55 -13.05 1.64
N ASP A 208 -9.40 -12.44 1.93
CA ASP A 208 -8.74 -11.52 1.02
C ASP A 208 -8.24 -12.28 -0.22
N ARG A 209 -7.60 -13.42 -0.02
CA ARG A 209 -7.14 -14.29 -1.11
C ARG A 209 -8.28 -14.78 -2.00
N LEU A 210 -9.44 -15.12 -1.43
CA LEU A 210 -10.64 -15.54 -2.17
C LEU A 210 -11.28 -14.40 -2.96
N ASN A 211 -11.11 -13.16 -2.51
CA ASN A 211 -11.61 -11.97 -3.19
C ASN A 211 -10.68 -11.44 -4.29
N ALA A 212 -9.41 -11.82 -4.30
CA ALA A 212 -8.42 -11.34 -5.25
C ALA A 212 -8.83 -11.46 -6.74
N PRO A 213 -9.53 -12.52 -7.19
CA PRO A 213 -9.99 -12.64 -8.59
C PRO A 213 -10.99 -11.56 -9.02
N LYS A 214 -11.63 -10.83 -8.10
CA LYS A 214 -12.49 -9.68 -8.44
C LYS A 214 -11.69 -8.51 -8.99
N TYR A 215 -10.44 -8.38 -8.53
CA TYR A 215 -9.55 -7.28 -8.83
C TYR A 215 -8.48 -7.66 -9.86
N PHE A 216 -8.07 -8.93 -9.90
CA PHE A 216 -6.99 -9.43 -10.74
C PHE A 216 -7.48 -10.61 -11.60
N GLU A 217 -7.81 -10.33 -12.85
CA GLU A 217 -8.20 -11.38 -13.82
C GLU A 217 -7.01 -12.30 -14.15
N TYR A 218 -5.78 -11.74 -14.18
CA TYR A 218 -4.57 -12.44 -14.54
C TYR A 218 -3.47 -12.25 -13.51
N ARG A 219 -2.75 -13.35 -13.21
CA ARG A 219 -1.60 -13.37 -12.31
C ARG A 219 -0.50 -14.28 -12.88
N ASP A 220 -0.14 -14.07 -14.17
CA ASP A 220 0.68 -14.98 -14.95
C ASP A 220 1.87 -14.31 -15.64
N ASN A 221 2.20 -13.07 -15.25
CA ASN A 221 3.32 -12.28 -15.77
C ASN A 221 3.30 -12.07 -17.30
N ASN A 222 2.09 -12.07 -17.92
CA ASN A 222 1.89 -11.84 -19.35
C ASN A 222 1.04 -10.60 -19.66
N ASN A 223 0.96 -9.65 -18.73
CA ASN A 223 0.14 -8.45 -18.88
C ASN A 223 0.63 -7.57 -20.03
N SER A 224 1.95 -7.34 -20.13
CA SER A 224 2.57 -6.60 -21.24
C SER A 224 2.25 -7.21 -22.60
N LYS A 225 2.25 -8.54 -22.68
CA LYS A 225 1.91 -9.25 -23.92
C LYS A 225 0.45 -9.04 -24.28
N ARG A 226 -0.49 -9.10 -23.31
CA ARG A 226 -1.92 -8.85 -23.57
C ARG A 226 -2.15 -7.42 -24.04
N ILE A 227 -1.50 -6.44 -23.43
CA ILE A 227 -1.57 -5.04 -23.86
C ILE A 227 -1.06 -4.90 -25.30
N TYR A 228 0.08 -5.49 -25.62
CA TYR A 228 0.65 -5.46 -26.97
C TYR A 228 -0.28 -6.11 -28.00
N ASP A 229 -0.78 -7.32 -27.71
CA ASP A 229 -1.68 -8.05 -28.61
C ASP A 229 -2.99 -7.27 -28.83
N PHE A 230 -3.53 -6.67 -27.76
CA PHE A 230 -4.71 -5.82 -27.86
C PHE A 230 -4.48 -4.61 -28.77
N LEU A 231 -3.37 -3.89 -28.59
CA LEU A 231 -3.05 -2.73 -29.43
C LEU A 231 -2.86 -3.13 -30.89
N LYS A 232 -2.11 -4.19 -31.15
CA LYS A 232 -1.88 -4.71 -32.50
C LYS A 232 -3.18 -5.10 -33.21
N ASN A 233 -4.10 -5.75 -32.52
CA ASN A 233 -5.39 -6.17 -33.06
C ASN A 233 -6.36 -4.99 -33.29
N ASN A 234 -6.10 -3.84 -32.73
CA ASN A 234 -6.88 -2.61 -32.91
C ASN A 234 -6.14 -1.54 -33.76
N ASN A 235 -5.16 -1.97 -34.59
CA ASN A 235 -4.40 -1.14 -35.54
C ASN A 235 -3.59 0.00 -34.90
N TYR A 236 -2.91 -0.29 -33.82
CA TYR A 236 -1.93 0.61 -33.18
C TYR A 236 -0.52 0.03 -33.26
#